data_a0e4e5111ad86e826283dee0fd1b1a1f
#
_entry.id   a0e4e5111ad86e826283dee0fd1b1a1f
#
_cell.length_a   1.000
_cell.length_b   1.000
_cell.length_c   1.000
_cell.angle_alpha   90.00
_cell.angle_beta   90.00
_cell.angle_gamma   90.00
#
_symmetry.space_group_name_H-M   'P 1'
#
loop_
_entity.id
_entity.type
_entity.pdbx_description
1 polymer ?
#
loop_
_entity_poly.entity_id
_entity_poly.type
_entity_poly.pdbx_seq_one_letter_code
_entity_poly.pdbx_strand_id
1 'polypeptide(L)'
;MTELQKLEAGLEYCFFDEEVAQRKTNAVIKCKQLNAIAPDDFKEQSRAIKDLLGSVKGEAYINAGFYCDCGKNIHIGRDFVANFNVTILDIAPVHIGDYCMIGPNTLITTVGHPLRASGRRKHLAQAKPINIGDDVWIGGNCVILPGVNIGNNVVIAAGAVVTKDVPDNTLVAGIPAKKIRELEE
;
A
#
# COMPACT_ATOMS: atom_id res chain seq x y z
N MET A 1 -10.91 -11.86 -22.54
CA MET A 1 -10.02 -11.24 -21.54
C MET A 1 -9.58 -12.30 -20.56
N THR A 2 -8.27 -12.42 -20.30
CA THR A 2 -7.74 -13.24 -19.22
C THR A 2 -8.11 -12.62 -17.86
N GLU A 3 -7.96 -13.36 -16.77
CA GLU A 3 -8.22 -12.81 -15.43
C GLU A 3 -7.25 -11.66 -15.08
N LEU A 4 -5.99 -11.75 -15.54
CA LEU A 4 -5.03 -10.67 -15.42
C LEU A 4 -5.46 -9.42 -16.19
N GLN A 5 -5.94 -9.55 -17.42
CA GLN A 5 -6.48 -8.41 -18.21
C GLN A 5 -7.71 -7.78 -17.55
N LYS A 6 -8.56 -8.58 -16.90
CA LYS A 6 -9.69 -8.05 -16.12
C LYS A 6 -9.20 -7.25 -14.91
N LEU A 7 -8.21 -7.78 -14.17
CA LEU A 7 -7.59 -7.10 -13.05
C LEU A 7 -7.02 -5.74 -13.49
N GLU A 8 -6.22 -5.72 -14.54
CA GLU A 8 -5.60 -4.51 -15.07
C GLU A 8 -6.62 -3.47 -15.59
N ALA A 9 -7.79 -3.95 -16.06
CA ALA A 9 -8.91 -3.10 -16.45
C ALA A 9 -9.80 -2.66 -15.25
N GLY A 10 -9.47 -3.02 -14.02
CA GLY A 10 -10.26 -2.70 -12.81
C GLY A 10 -11.59 -3.45 -12.72
N LEU A 11 -11.75 -4.53 -13.48
CA LEU A 11 -12.94 -5.39 -13.46
C LEU A 11 -12.85 -6.47 -12.38
N GLU A 12 -13.96 -7.13 -12.08
CA GLU A 12 -13.93 -8.34 -11.24
C GLU A 12 -13.12 -9.45 -11.92
N TYR A 13 -12.19 -10.05 -11.19
CA TYR A 13 -11.29 -11.12 -11.63
C TYR A 13 -11.25 -12.26 -10.62
N CYS A 14 -10.86 -13.46 -11.06
CA CYS A 14 -10.63 -14.61 -10.17
C CYS A 14 -9.22 -14.53 -9.58
N PHE A 15 -9.10 -14.42 -8.26
CA PHE A 15 -7.80 -14.30 -7.60
C PHE A 15 -7.06 -15.64 -7.41
N PHE A 16 -7.68 -16.78 -7.77
CA PHE A 16 -7.03 -18.09 -7.87
C PHE A 16 -6.51 -18.42 -9.28
N ASP A 17 -6.65 -17.48 -10.22
CA ASP A 17 -5.99 -17.62 -11.52
C ASP A 17 -4.48 -17.78 -11.33
N GLU A 18 -3.87 -18.69 -12.09
CA GLU A 18 -2.47 -19.09 -11.90
C GLU A 18 -1.51 -17.91 -12.10
N GLU A 19 -1.75 -17.07 -13.11
CA GLU A 19 -0.89 -15.90 -13.41
C GLU A 19 -0.99 -14.84 -12.31
N VAL A 20 -2.19 -14.62 -11.78
CA VAL A 20 -2.42 -13.71 -10.64
C VAL A 20 -1.77 -14.26 -9.37
N ALA A 21 -1.94 -15.54 -9.07
CA ALA A 21 -1.39 -16.18 -7.89
C ALA A 21 0.15 -16.22 -7.89
N GLN A 22 0.78 -16.40 -9.06
CA GLN A 22 2.23 -16.42 -9.19
C GLN A 22 2.88 -15.09 -8.78
N ARG A 23 2.24 -13.95 -9.11
CA ARG A 23 2.73 -12.61 -8.69
C ARG A 23 2.83 -12.52 -7.17
N LYS A 24 1.80 -12.99 -6.44
CA LYS A 24 1.79 -13.01 -4.97
C LYS A 24 2.86 -13.91 -4.39
N THR A 25 3.04 -15.10 -4.94
CA THR A 25 4.08 -16.04 -4.50
C THR A 25 5.47 -15.40 -4.60
N ASN A 26 5.77 -14.74 -5.71
CA ASN A 26 7.05 -14.06 -5.93
C ASN A 26 7.26 -12.93 -4.91
N ALA A 27 6.24 -12.13 -4.61
CA ALA A 27 6.31 -11.06 -3.63
C ALA A 27 6.55 -11.60 -2.21
N VAL A 28 5.86 -12.67 -1.80
CA VAL A 28 6.06 -13.30 -0.48
C VAL A 28 7.49 -13.77 -0.29
N ILE A 29 8.11 -14.38 -1.32
CA ILE A 29 9.51 -14.81 -1.27
C ILE A 29 10.43 -13.61 -1.05
N LYS A 30 10.25 -12.53 -1.82
CA LYS A 30 11.06 -11.31 -1.71
C LYS A 30 10.86 -10.57 -0.39
N CYS A 31 9.62 -10.52 0.12
CA CYS A 31 9.35 -9.96 1.45
C CYS A 31 10.07 -10.73 2.55
N LYS A 32 10.07 -12.07 2.49
CA LYS A 32 10.84 -12.89 3.44
C LYS A 32 12.34 -12.61 3.38
N GLN A 33 12.89 -12.44 2.19
CA GLN A 33 14.30 -12.08 2.00
C GLN A 33 14.61 -10.70 2.61
N LEU A 34 13.82 -9.68 2.29
CA LEU A 34 13.95 -8.33 2.86
C LEU A 34 13.88 -8.34 4.39
N ASN A 35 12.89 -9.03 4.96
CA ASN A 35 12.67 -9.09 6.41
C ASN A 35 13.76 -9.87 7.18
N ALA A 36 14.57 -10.66 6.48
CA ALA A 36 15.68 -11.43 7.08
C ALA A 36 17.02 -10.72 7.03
N ILE A 37 17.13 -9.56 6.37
CA ILE A 37 18.36 -8.78 6.29
C ILE A 37 18.66 -8.17 7.66
N ALA A 38 19.92 -8.17 8.06
CA ALA A 38 20.36 -7.56 9.32
C ALA A 38 19.99 -6.07 9.36
N PRO A 39 19.50 -5.54 10.49
CA PRO A 39 18.99 -4.16 10.58
C PRO A 39 20.04 -3.07 10.34
N ASP A 40 21.31 -3.41 10.43
CA ASP A 40 22.46 -2.53 10.19
C ASP A 40 23.06 -2.69 8.77
N ASP A 41 22.57 -3.63 7.96
CA ASP A 41 22.99 -3.78 6.55
C ASP A 41 22.12 -2.92 5.61
N PHE A 42 22.27 -1.62 5.70
CA PHE A 42 21.50 -0.65 4.90
C PHE A 42 21.71 -0.81 3.40
N LYS A 43 22.90 -1.26 2.97
CA LYS A 43 23.19 -1.47 1.55
C LYS A 43 22.38 -2.60 0.96
N GLU A 44 22.32 -3.74 1.65
CA GLU A 44 21.56 -4.90 1.22
C GLU A 44 20.05 -4.62 1.31
N GLN A 45 19.59 -3.92 2.37
CA GLN A 45 18.20 -3.48 2.48
C GLN A 45 17.80 -2.59 1.30
N SER A 46 18.58 -1.57 0.95
CA SER A 46 18.29 -0.70 -0.21
C SER A 46 18.21 -1.49 -1.51
N ARG A 47 19.10 -2.48 -1.71
CA ARG A 47 19.07 -3.36 -2.88
C ARG A 47 17.79 -4.20 -2.93
N ALA A 48 17.43 -4.83 -1.82
CA ALA A 48 16.25 -5.70 -1.72
C ALA A 48 14.94 -4.91 -1.91
N ILE A 49 14.85 -3.68 -1.36
CA ILE A 49 13.71 -2.78 -1.57
C ILE A 49 13.55 -2.45 -3.05
N LYS A 50 14.63 -2.06 -3.74
CA LYS A 50 14.60 -1.75 -5.19
C LYS A 50 14.27 -2.97 -6.05
N ASP A 51 14.68 -4.17 -5.62
CA ASP A 51 14.32 -5.42 -6.30
C ASP A 51 12.86 -5.81 -6.07
N LEU A 52 12.31 -5.57 -4.89
CA LEU A 52 10.92 -5.89 -4.55
C LEU A 52 9.94 -4.90 -5.21
N LEU A 53 10.16 -3.60 -5.08
CA LEU A 53 9.21 -2.58 -5.49
C LEU A 53 9.26 -2.27 -7.00
N GLY A 54 8.21 -1.63 -7.51
CA GLY A 54 8.10 -1.21 -8.90
C GLY A 54 9.04 -0.06 -9.23
N SER A 55 9.08 0.96 -8.37
CA SER A 55 10.05 2.06 -8.47
C SER A 55 10.32 2.71 -7.12
N VAL A 56 11.56 3.20 -6.97
CA VAL A 56 12.05 3.94 -5.80
C VAL A 56 12.86 5.12 -6.31
N LYS A 57 12.42 6.35 -6.08
CA LYS A 57 13.07 7.56 -6.63
C LYS A 57 14.31 8.00 -5.84
N GLY A 58 14.44 7.63 -4.59
CA GLY A 58 15.54 8.06 -3.72
C GLY A 58 15.86 7.03 -2.66
N GLU A 59 16.15 7.49 -1.45
CA GLU A 59 16.33 6.62 -0.30
C GLU A 59 14.97 6.15 0.23
N ALA A 60 14.94 4.91 0.71
CA ALA A 60 13.78 4.29 1.30
C ALA A 60 14.21 3.39 2.45
N TYR A 61 13.52 3.53 3.58
CA TYR A 61 13.73 2.73 4.77
C TYR A 61 12.47 1.94 5.07
N ILE A 62 12.58 0.61 5.07
CA ILE A 62 11.47 -0.29 5.35
C ILE A 62 11.90 -1.20 6.50
N ASN A 63 11.27 -1.01 7.65
CA ASN A 63 11.53 -1.86 8.82
C ASN A 63 10.91 -3.26 8.65
N ALA A 64 11.39 -4.21 9.45
CA ALA A 64 10.98 -5.60 9.40
C ALA A 64 9.47 -5.80 9.62
N GLY A 65 8.96 -6.90 9.05
CA GLY A 65 7.53 -7.21 9.03
C GLY A 65 6.79 -6.58 7.84
N PHE A 66 7.52 -6.16 6.81
CA PHE A 66 6.90 -5.65 5.59
C PHE A 66 6.37 -6.78 4.71
N TYR A 67 5.13 -6.63 4.23
CA TYR A 67 4.51 -7.55 3.28
C TYR A 67 3.75 -6.81 2.20
N CYS A 68 3.69 -7.41 1.00
CA CYS A 68 2.93 -6.90 -0.13
C CYS A 68 2.39 -8.05 -0.99
N ASP A 69 1.42 -7.76 -1.87
CA ASP A 69 0.83 -8.74 -2.78
C ASP A 69 1.67 -8.94 -4.05
N CYS A 70 2.19 -7.88 -4.65
CA CYS A 70 2.97 -7.93 -5.89
C CYS A 70 4.34 -7.25 -5.74
N GLY A 71 4.43 -6.19 -4.97
CA GLY A 71 5.59 -5.31 -4.83
C GLY A 71 5.81 -4.43 -6.07
N LYS A 72 5.68 -5.00 -7.26
CA LYS A 72 5.91 -4.30 -8.53
C LYS A 72 4.87 -3.22 -8.86
N ASN A 73 3.75 -3.21 -8.17
CA ASN A 73 2.75 -2.15 -8.27
C ASN A 73 2.95 -1.03 -7.24
N ILE A 74 3.96 -1.11 -6.38
CA ILE A 74 4.29 -0.05 -5.41
C ILE A 74 5.36 0.86 -6.00
N HIS A 75 5.02 2.14 -6.08
CA HIS A 75 5.90 3.20 -6.59
C HIS A 75 6.06 4.26 -5.52
N ILE A 76 7.28 4.48 -5.05
CA ILE A 76 7.57 5.42 -3.96
C ILE A 76 8.51 6.55 -4.40
N GLY A 77 8.31 7.71 -3.80
CA GLY A 77 9.13 8.90 -3.96
C GLY A 77 10.44 8.84 -3.18
N ARG A 78 11.01 10.02 -2.90
CA ARG A 78 12.25 10.20 -2.11
C ARG A 78 11.95 10.16 -0.62
N ASP A 79 12.93 9.77 0.19
CA ASP A 79 12.90 9.81 1.66
C ASP A 79 11.65 9.13 2.25
N PHE A 80 11.38 7.92 1.76
CA PHE A 80 10.25 7.12 2.21
C PHE A 80 10.61 6.30 3.45
N VAL A 81 9.73 6.30 4.43
CA VAL A 81 9.87 5.48 5.64
C VAL A 81 8.61 4.64 5.87
N ALA A 82 8.75 3.32 5.91
CA ALA A 82 7.76 2.40 6.45
C ALA A 82 8.25 1.81 7.76
N ASN A 83 7.46 1.97 8.82
CA ASN A 83 7.76 1.43 10.13
C ASN A 83 7.46 -0.08 10.19
N PHE A 84 7.58 -0.71 11.36
CA PHE A 84 7.40 -2.16 11.54
C PHE A 84 5.99 -2.63 11.16
N ASN A 85 5.90 -3.82 10.56
CA ASN A 85 4.65 -4.52 10.23
C ASN A 85 3.71 -3.73 9.30
N VAL A 86 4.26 -2.97 8.37
CA VAL A 86 3.46 -2.33 7.32
C VAL A 86 3.11 -3.35 6.25
N THR A 87 1.84 -3.38 5.85
CA THR A 87 1.35 -4.26 4.78
C THR A 87 0.72 -3.41 3.67
N ILE A 88 1.15 -3.62 2.43
CA ILE A 88 0.60 -2.97 1.25
C ILE A 88 0.08 -4.03 0.27
N LEU A 89 -1.23 -4.22 0.20
CA LEU A 89 -1.86 -5.16 -0.73
C LEU A 89 -2.03 -4.48 -2.10
N ASP A 90 -0.98 -4.48 -2.86
CA ASP A 90 -0.79 -3.76 -4.12
C ASP A 90 -1.24 -4.58 -5.35
N ILE A 91 -2.43 -5.12 -5.32
CA ILE A 91 -3.01 -5.79 -6.50
C ILE A 91 -3.20 -4.78 -7.63
N ALA A 92 -3.71 -3.57 -7.35
CA ALA A 92 -3.66 -2.41 -8.24
C ALA A 92 -2.50 -1.48 -7.83
N PRO A 93 -2.10 -0.51 -8.68
CA PRO A 93 -1.01 0.40 -8.37
C PRO A 93 -1.22 1.19 -7.07
N VAL A 94 -0.12 1.35 -6.31
CA VAL A 94 0.00 2.24 -5.14
C VAL A 94 1.11 3.23 -5.44
N HIS A 95 0.76 4.49 -5.59
CA HIS A 95 1.71 5.58 -5.77
C HIS A 95 1.83 6.37 -4.47
N ILE A 96 3.05 6.54 -3.98
CA ILE A 96 3.37 7.29 -2.78
C ILE A 96 4.40 8.35 -3.15
N GLY A 97 4.14 9.59 -2.81
CA GLY A 97 4.98 10.73 -3.11
C GLY A 97 6.27 10.81 -2.30
N ASP A 98 6.91 11.96 -2.35
CA ASP A 98 8.15 12.24 -1.65
C ASP A 98 7.89 12.51 -0.15
N TYR A 99 8.87 12.21 0.73
CA TYR A 99 8.86 12.51 2.17
C TYR A 99 7.71 11.89 2.96
N CYS A 100 7.25 10.72 2.56
CA CYS A 100 6.15 10.03 3.21
C CYS A 100 6.62 9.10 4.33
N MET A 101 5.88 9.11 5.43
CA MET A 101 6.12 8.24 6.59
C MET A 101 4.89 7.41 6.92
N ILE A 102 5.07 6.10 7.06
CA ILE A 102 4.00 5.15 7.42
C ILE A 102 4.32 4.55 8.78
N GLY A 103 3.43 4.77 9.74
CA GLY A 103 3.50 4.22 11.10
C GLY A 103 3.30 2.70 11.15
N PRO A 104 3.67 2.06 12.28
CA PRO A 104 3.64 0.61 12.41
C PRO A 104 2.23 0.03 12.34
N ASN A 105 2.16 -1.24 11.91
CA ASN A 105 0.92 -2.02 11.79
C ASN A 105 -0.13 -1.39 10.85
N THR A 106 0.28 -0.57 9.90
CA THR A 106 -0.63 0.08 8.96
C THR A 106 -0.87 -0.84 7.76
N LEU A 107 -2.14 -0.90 7.34
CA LEU A 107 -2.60 -1.61 6.15
C LEU A 107 -3.01 -0.62 5.06
N ILE A 108 -2.39 -0.72 3.90
CA ILE A 108 -2.84 -0.07 2.66
C ILE A 108 -3.35 -1.18 1.74
N THR A 109 -4.61 -1.16 1.36
CA THR A 109 -5.17 -2.22 0.51
C THR A 109 -5.86 -1.64 -0.72
N THR A 110 -5.43 -2.10 -1.89
CA THR A 110 -6.08 -1.77 -3.16
C THR A 110 -7.19 -2.75 -3.53
N VAL A 111 -7.31 -3.87 -2.81
CA VAL A 111 -8.19 -4.98 -3.18
C VAL A 111 -9.38 -5.11 -2.23
N GLY A 112 -10.52 -5.44 -2.81
CA GLY A 112 -11.74 -5.81 -2.11
C GLY A 112 -12.43 -7.02 -2.74
N HIS A 113 -13.44 -7.55 -2.07
CA HIS A 113 -14.22 -8.68 -2.54
C HIS A 113 -15.70 -8.30 -2.71
N PRO A 114 -16.44 -8.97 -3.63
CA PRO A 114 -17.87 -8.72 -3.79
C PRO A 114 -18.64 -8.89 -2.48
N LEU A 115 -19.56 -7.97 -2.20
CA LEU A 115 -20.45 -8.09 -1.04
C LEU A 115 -21.41 -9.27 -1.19
N ARG A 116 -21.76 -9.65 -2.41
CA ARG A 116 -22.57 -10.84 -2.69
C ARG A 116 -21.80 -12.13 -2.43
N ALA A 117 -22.37 -13.04 -1.65
CA ALA A 117 -21.75 -14.30 -1.28
C ALA A 117 -21.39 -15.17 -2.49
N SER A 118 -22.22 -15.16 -3.54
CA SER A 118 -21.98 -15.90 -4.78
C SER A 118 -20.67 -15.48 -5.47
N GLY A 119 -20.33 -14.18 -5.44
CA GLY A 119 -19.06 -13.69 -5.99
C GLY A 119 -17.85 -14.18 -5.18
N ARG A 120 -17.94 -14.13 -3.85
CA ARG A 120 -16.86 -14.66 -2.97
C ARG A 120 -16.64 -16.15 -3.14
N ARG A 121 -17.72 -16.95 -3.31
CA ARG A 121 -17.62 -18.40 -3.60
C ARG A 121 -16.95 -18.70 -4.94
N LYS A 122 -17.01 -17.75 -5.89
CA LYS A 122 -16.30 -17.82 -7.17
C LYS A 122 -14.91 -17.23 -7.12
N HIS A 123 -14.40 -16.90 -5.92
CA HIS A 123 -13.08 -16.33 -5.69
C HIS A 123 -12.85 -15.02 -6.45
N LEU A 124 -13.90 -14.20 -6.57
CA LEU A 124 -13.80 -12.91 -7.25
C LEU A 124 -13.24 -11.82 -6.31
N ALA A 125 -12.45 -10.95 -6.89
CA ALA A 125 -11.96 -9.72 -6.30
C ALA A 125 -12.05 -8.56 -7.30
N GLN A 126 -11.93 -7.35 -6.79
CA GLN A 126 -11.78 -6.12 -7.58
C GLN A 126 -10.74 -5.25 -6.92
N ALA A 127 -9.89 -4.62 -7.70
CA ALA A 127 -8.87 -3.74 -7.18
C ALA A 127 -9.03 -2.32 -7.74
N LYS A 128 -8.67 -1.32 -6.90
CA LYS A 128 -8.65 0.10 -7.27
C LYS A 128 -7.34 0.72 -6.80
N PRO A 129 -6.66 1.51 -7.64
CA PRO A 129 -5.40 2.13 -7.28
C PRO A 129 -5.55 3.08 -6.07
N ILE A 130 -4.45 3.30 -5.37
CA ILE A 130 -4.34 4.27 -4.28
C ILE A 130 -3.23 5.25 -4.64
N ASN A 131 -3.50 6.54 -4.46
CA ASN A 131 -2.52 7.59 -4.66
C ASN A 131 -2.33 8.36 -3.34
N ILE A 132 -1.09 8.56 -2.93
CA ILE A 132 -0.68 9.30 -1.73
C ILE A 132 0.29 10.37 -2.20
N GLY A 133 -0.01 11.62 -1.90
CA GLY A 133 0.80 12.78 -2.27
C GLY A 133 2.12 12.88 -1.52
N ASP A 134 2.75 14.04 -1.61
CA ASP A 134 3.99 14.35 -0.92
C ASP A 134 3.73 14.77 0.54
N ASP A 135 4.74 14.65 1.43
CA ASP A 135 4.71 15.09 2.82
C ASP A 135 3.55 14.50 3.64
N VAL A 136 3.23 13.22 3.40
CA VAL A 136 2.15 12.52 4.09
C VAL A 136 2.68 11.72 5.27
N TRP A 137 2.09 11.95 6.45
CA TRP A 137 2.32 11.12 7.62
C TRP A 137 1.09 10.27 7.95
N ILE A 138 1.22 8.97 7.83
CA ILE A 138 0.21 7.99 8.26
C ILE A 138 0.64 7.44 9.62
N GLY A 139 -0.17 7.67 10.64
CA GLY A 139 0.02 7.14 11.99
C GLY A 139 -0.04 5.60 12.04
N GLY A 140 0.33 5.03 13.19
CA GLY A 140 0.27 3.57 13.37
C GLY A 140 -1.16 3.02 13.42
N ASN A 141 -1.32 1.72 13.08
CA ASN A 141 -2.59 1.00 13.08
C ASN A 141 -3.68 1.63 12.18
N CYS A 142 -3.28 2.30 11.11
CA CYS A 142 -4.22 2.88 10.14
C CYS A 142 -4.60 1.86 9.07
N VAL A 143 -5.77 2.08 8.45
CA VAL A 143 -6.22 1.32 7.28
C VAL A 143 -6.60 2.30 6.17
N ILE A 144 -5.98 2.14 4.99
CA ILE A 144 -6.33 2.90 3.78
C ILE A 144 -7.05 1.95 2.82
N LEU A 145 -8.29 2.29 2.46
CA LEU A 145 -9.16 1.43 1.64
C LEU A 145 -8.98 1.65 0.12
N PRO A 146 -9.43 0.68 -0.69
CA PRO A 146 -9.25 0.72 -2.14
C PRO A 146 -9.80 1.97 -2.82
N GLY A 147 -9.01 2.58 -3.70
CA GLY A 147 -9.42 3.71 -4.53
C GLY A 147 -9.31 5.07 -3.87
N VAL A 148 -8.75 5.14 -2.64
CA VAL A 148 -8.55 6.41 -1.92
C VAL A 148 -7.41 7.21 -2.54
N ASN A 149 -7.62 8.53 -2.71
CA ASN A 149 -6.59 9.49 -3.02
C ASN A 149 -6.32 10.38 -1.81
N ILE A 150 -5.07 10.48 -1.40
CA ILE A 150 -4.60 11.33 -0.29
C ILE A 150 -3.75 12.43 -0.90
N GLY A 151 -4.10 13.68 -0.63
CA GLY A 151 -3.38 14.86 -1.11
C GLY A 151 -2.02 15.05 -0.45
N ASN A 152 -1.41 16.20 -0.70
CA ASN A 152 -0.12 16.58 -0.14
C ASN A 152 -0.27 17.18 1.27
N ASN A 153 0.79 17.11 2.10
CA ASN A 153 0.81 17.64 3.46
C ASN A 153 -0.41 17.17 4.27
N VAL A 154 -0.58 15.83 4.34
CA VAL A 154 -1.71 15.20 5.06
C VAL A 154 -1.20 14.41 6.25
N VAL A 155 -1.90 14.51 7.36
CA VAL A 155 -1.68 13.66 8.54
C VAL A 155 -2.91 12.77 8.76
N ILE A 156 -2.67 11.46 8.77
CA ILE A 156 -3.66 10.44 9.16
C ILE A 156 -3.36 10.04 10.61
N ALA A 157 -4.22 10.40 11.54
CA ALA A 157 -4.01 10.07 12.96
C ALA A 157 -4.06 8.54 13.19
N ALA A 158 -3.29 8.07 14.17
CA ALA A 158 -3.21 6.65 14.50
C ALA A 158 -4.58 6.02 14.73
N GLY A 159 -4.76 4.79 14.24
CA GLY A 159 -6.00 4.03 14.33
C GLY A 159 -7.11 4.45 13.37
N ALA A 160 -6.85 5.38 12.45
CA ALA A 160 -7.86 5.83 11.50
C ALA A 160 -8.12 4.81 10.38
N VAL A 161 -9.39 4.75 9.91
CA VAL A 161 -9.78 4.01 8.71
C VAL A 161 -10.22 4.97 7.63
N VAL A 162 -9.37 5.17 6.63
CA VAL A 162 -9.60 6.10 5.52
C VAL A 162 -10.41 5.41 4.44
N THR A 163 -11.64 5.88 4.25
CA THR A 163 -12.64 5.30 3.33
C THR A 163 -12.98 6.21 2.16
N LYS A 164 -12.46 7.44 2.14
CA LYS A 164 -12.71 8.48 1.13
C LYS A 164 -11.46 9.30 0.90
N ASP A 165 -11.40 10.01 -0.20
CA ASP A 165 -10.33 10.92 -0.54
C ASP A 165 -10.10 11.98 0.57
N VAL A 166 -8.83 12.33 0.78
CA VAL A 166 -8.39 13.33 1.75
C VAL A 166 -7.74 14.48 0.98
N PRO A 167 -8.26 15.72 1.08
CA PRO A 167 -7.66 16.86 0.40
C PRO A 167 -6.32 17.25 1.02
N ASP A 168 -5.55 18.05 0.27
CA ASP A 168 -4.28 18.62 0.73
C ASP A 168 -4.43 19.33 2.09
N ASN A 169 -3.32 19.49 2.81
CA ASN A 169 -3.22 20.26 4.05
C ASN A 169 -4.26 19.85 5.11
N THR A 170 -4.46 18.56 5.31
CA THR A 170 -5.56 18.07 6.17
C THR A 170 -5.07 17.07 7.21
N LEU A 171 -5.52 17.26 8.47
CA LEU A 171 -5.49 16.22 9.51
C LEU A 171 -6.82 15.48 9.53
N VAL A 172 -6.77 14.15 9.38
CA VAL A 172 -7.94 13.27 9.53
C VAL A 172 -7.76 12.28 10.66
N ALA A 173 -8.87 11.86 11.29
CA ALA A 173 -8.86 10.86 12.35
C ALA A 173 -10.18 10.09 12.41
N GLY A 174 -10.17 8.92 13.08
CA GLY A 174 -11.35 8.13 13.43
C GLY A 174 -11.74 7.04 12.44
N ILE A 175 -12.85 6.35 12.75
CA ILE A 175 -13.41 5.23 11.98
C ILE A 175 -14.89 5.51 11.73
N PRO A 176 -15.30 5.86 10.47
CA PRO A 176 -14.42 6.23 9.34
C PRO A 176 -13.69 7.56 9.60
N ALA A 177 -12.52 7.72 8.98
CA ALA A 177 -11.72 8.93 9.11
C ALA A 177 -12.50 10.16 8.62
N LYS A 178 -12.42 11.24 9.41
CA LYS A 178 -13.04 12.54 9.12
C LYS A 178 -12.01 13.65 9.32
N LYS A 179 -12.17 14.74 8.58
CA LYS A 179 -11.36 15.94 8.76
C LYS A 179 -11.50 16.48 10.19
N ILE A 180 -10.38 16.69 10.85
CA ILE A 180 -10.28 17.29 12.18
C ILE A 180 -9.97 18.79 12.06
N ARG A 181 -8.98 19.14 11.23
CA ARG A 181 -8.59 20.52 10.96
C ARG A 181 -7.74 20.61 9.69
N GLU A 182 -7.54 21.82 9.23
CA GLU A 182 -6.50 22.14 8.25
C GLU A 182 -5.13 22.20 8.95
N LEU A 183 -4.09 21.88 8.17
CA LEU A 183 -2.70 22.03 8.57
C LEU A 183 -2.19 23.34 8.01
N GLU A 184 -1.53 24.13 8.84
CA GLU A 184 -0.76 25.31 8.45
C GLU A 184 0.69 24.87 8.19
N GLU A 185 1.37 25.52 7.23
CA GLU A 185 2.82 25.35 7.03
C GLU A 185 3.62 26.00 8.16
#